data_9d1df3ee609d9e3cb4c140bcf9c36527
#
_entry.id   9d1df3ee609d9e3cb4c140bcf9c36527
#
_cell.length_a   1.000
_cell.length_b   1.000
_cell.length_c   1.000
_cell.angle_alpha   90.00
_cell.angle_beta   90.00
_cell.angle_gamma   90.00
#
_symmetry.space_group_name_H-M   'P 1'
#
loop_
_entity.id
_entity.type
_entity.pdbx_description
1 polymer ?
#
loop_
_entity_poly.entity_id
_entity_poly.type
_entity_poly.pdbx_seq_one_letter_code
_entity_poly.pdbx_strand_id
1 'polypeptide(L)'
;ILSRLVGSEMCIRDSCTADYESCMKLEDIGCVSIMPLAAPIGSGQGIAEPQKIQKIIDSVSVPVIIDAGIGTASDASIAMEMGADAVLLNTAIAKSENPTQMALAMKLAVESGRLAHKSGRIPKSQPSPSSPEKGIIES
;
A
#
# COMPACT_ATOMS: atom_id res chain seq x y z
N ILE A 1 -16.44 21.77 14.25
CA ILE A 1 -15.10 21.28 13.82
C ILE A 1 -14.98 19.78 14.03
N LEU A 2 -15.32 19.28 15.21
CA LEU A 2 -15.33 17.84 15.51
C LEU A 2 -16.32 17.05 14.64
N SER A 3 -17.51 17.59 14.39
CA SER A 3 -18.49 16.95 13.50
C SER A 3 -18.05 16.90 12.04
N ARG A 4 -17.25 17.86 11.60
CA ARG A 4 -16.64 17.83 10.26
C ARG A 4 -15.53 16.79 10.16
N LEU A 5 -14.69 16.66 11.16
CA LEU A 5 -13.65 15.63 11.23
C LEU A 5 -14.26 14.23 11.28
N VAL A 6 -15.29 14.05 12.11
CA VAL A 6 -16.04 12.78 12.20
C VAL A 6 -16.74 12.47 10.88
N GLY A 7 -17.33 13.45 10.21
CA GLY A 7 -17.93 13.29 8.91
C GLY A 7 -16.90 12.92 7.83
N SER A 8 -15.73 13.54 7.84
CA SER A 8 -14.63 13.22 6.95
C SER A 8 -14.06 11.82 7.21
N GLU A 9 -13.88 11.44 8.47
CA GLU A 9 -13.46 10.09 8.85
C GLU A 9 -14.50 9.03 8.45
N MET A 10 -15.78 9.30 8.61
CA MET A 10 -16.84 8.40 8.16
C MET A 10 -16.88 8.27 6.64
N CYS A 11 -16.71 9.34 5.90
CA CYS A 11 -16.55 9.29 4.45
C CYS A 11 -15.33 8.46 4.03
N ILE A 12 -14.22 8.57 4.76
CA ILE A 12 -13.01 7.81 4.54
C ILE A 12 -13.24 6.32 4.84
N ARG A 13 -13.98 5.98 5.89
CA ARG A 13 -14.19 4.59 6.34
C ARG A 13 -15.28 3.85 5.56
N ASP A 14 -16.39 4.49 5.26
CA ASP A 14 -17.56 3.83 4.65
C ASP A 14 -17.39 3.50 3.18
N SER A 15 -16.42 4.11 2.53
CA SER A 15 -16.16 3.94 1.11
C SER A 15 -15.05 2.97 0.78
N CYS A 16 -14.64 2.21 1.73
CA CYS A 16 -13.48 1.34 1.67
C CYS A 16 -13.67 0.05 0.88
N THR A 17 -14.46 0.04 -0.15
CA THR A 17 -14.31 -0.95 -1.22
C THR A 17 -13.27 -0.44 -2.20
N ALA A 18 -12.47 -1.31 -2.77
CA ALA A 18 -11.54 -0.95 -3.84
C ALA A 18 -12.32 -0.61 -5.13
N ASP A 19 -13.35 0.22 -4.98
CA ASP A 19 -14.23 0.69 -6.04
C ASP A 19 -13.81 2.09 -6.47
N TYR A 20 -13.31 2.15 -7.69
CA TYR A 20 -12.83 3.38 -8.31
C TYR A 20 -13.89 4.49 -8.31
N GLU A 21 -15.13 4.17 -8.70
CA GLU A 21 -16.19 5.18 -8.82
C GLU A 21 -16.55 5.80 -7.46
N SER A 22 -16.59 4.98 -6.42
CA SER A 22 -16.83 5.45 -5.07
C SER A 22 -15.70 6.36 -4.58
N CYS A 23 -14.46 6.00 -4.86
CA CYS A 23 -13.31 6.82 -4.49
C CYS A 23 -13.32 8.18 -5.19
N MET A 24 -13.65 8.22 -6.47
CA MET A 24 -13.76 9.49 -7.21
C MET A 24 -14.89 10.37 -6.68
N LYS A 25 -16.05 9.78 -6.36
CA LYS A 25 -17.18 10.53 -5.75
C LYS A 25 -16.80 11.15 -4.41
N LEU A 26 -16.02 10.44 -3.61
CA LEU A 26 -15.55 10.93 -2.32
C LEU A 26 -14.60 12.11 -2.45
N GLU A 27 -13.70 12.07 -3.41
CA GLU A 27 -12.85 13.21 -3.72
C GLU A 27 -13.69 14.42 -4.15
N ASP A 28 -14.68 14.21 -5.02
CA ASP A 28 -15.57 15.26 -5.52
C ASP A 28 -16.38 15.93 -4.41
N ILE A 29 -16.79 15.19 -3.39
CA ILE A 29 -17.50 15.76 -2.23
C ILE A 29 -16.57 16.35 -1.16
N GLY A 30 -15.27 16.37 -1.41
CA GLY A 30 -14.29 17.07 -0.58
C GLY A 30 -13.65 16.26 0.54
N CYS A 31 -13.59 14.92 0.43
CA CYS A 31 -12.82 14.10 1.35
C CYS A 31 -11.33 14.46 1.26
N VAL A 32 -10.69 14.59 2.41
CA VAL A 32 -9.27 15.02 2.50
C VAL A 32 -8.28 13.88 2.25
N SER A 33 -8.75 12.65 2.32
CA SER A 33 -7.98 11.45 1.98
C SER A 33 -8.94 10.31 1.62
N ILE A 34 -8.42 9.30 0.95
CA ILE A 34 -9.17 8.13 0.54
C ILE A 34 -8.50 6.89 1.09
N MET A 35 -9.29 5.95 1.64
CA MET A 35 -8.81 4.74 2.30
C MET A 35 -9.40 3.49 1.65
N PRO A 36 -8.89 3.05 0.48
CA PRO A 36 -9.35 1.81 -0.12
C PRO A 36 -8.87 0.58 0.68
N LEU A 37 -9.71 -0.44 0.75
CA LEU A 37 -9.35 -1.74 1.33
C LEU A 37 -8.45 -2.51 0.37
N ALA A 38 -7.32 -3.00 0.86
CA ALA A 38 -6.48 -3.94 0.11
C ALA A 38 -7.14 -5.32 -0.02
N ALA A 39 -7.79 -5.76 1.05
CA ALA A 39 -8.55 -7.00 1.15
C ALA A 39 -9.56 -6.88 2.29
N PRO A 40 -10.46 -7.85 2.49
CA PRO A 40 -11.42 -7.81 3.59
C PRO A 40 -10.74 -7.61 4.95
N ILE A 41 -11.38 -6.84 5.82
CA ILE A 41 -10.85 -6.50 7.15
C ILE A 41 -10.50 -7.77 7.93
N GLY A 42 -9.29 -7.80 8.46
CA GLY A 42 -8.79 -8.92 9.27
C GLY A 42 -8.42 -10.18 8.48
N SER A 43 -8.52 -10.16 7.15
CA SER A 43 -8.22 -11.32 6.32
C SER A 43 -6.73 -11.64 6.17
N GLY A 44 -5.86 -10.63 6.27
CA GLY A 44 -4.42 -10.80 6.05
C GLY A 44 -4.03 -11.30 4.67
N GLN A 45 -4.91 -11.14 3.68
CA GLN A 45 -4.72 -11.65 2.31
C GLN A 45 -3.76 -10.80 1.47
N GLY A 46 -3.32 -9.67 1.97
CA GLY A 46 -2.50 -8.72 1.24
C GLY A 46 -3.32 -7.87 0.28
N ILE A 47 -2.69 -7.41 -0.80
CA ILE A 47 -3.39 -6.60 -1.82
C ILE A 47 -4.04 -7.54 -2.83
N ALA A 48 -5.34 -7.78 -2.64
CA ALA A 48 -6.09 -8.75 -3.44
C ALA A 48 -6.25 -8.31 -4.91
N GLU A 49 -6.44 -7.02 -5.15
CA GLU A 49 -6.68 -6.46 -6.49
C GLU A 49 -5.75 -5.27 -6.76
N PRO A 50 -4.45 -5.51 -6.98
CA PRO A 50 -3.47 -4.44 -7.11
C PRO A 50 -3.75 -3.48 -8.25
N GLN A 51 -4.34 -3.95 -9.34
CA GLN A 51 -4.68 -3.10 -10.49
C GLN A 51 -5.76 -2.06 -10.15
N LYS A 52 -6.76 -2.44 -9.35
CA LYS A 52 -7.80 -1.51 -8.89
C LYS A 52 -7.21 -0.46 -7.95
N ILE A 53 -6.39 -0.88 -7.01
CA ILE A 53 -5.70 0.03 -6.09
C ILE A 53 -4.79 0.99 -6.85
N GLN A 54 -4.01 0.49 -7.81
CA GLN A 54 -3.14 1.34 -8.63
C GLN A 54 -3.94 2.39 -9.39
N LYS A 55 -5.06 1.99 -10.00
CA LYS A 55 -5.95 2.94 -10.71
C LYS A 55 -6.46 4.04 -9.79
N ILE A 56 -6.79 3.72 -8.55
CA ILE A 56 -7.22 4.72 -7.55
C ILE A 56 -6.06 5.67 -7.24
N ILE A 57 -4.89 5.14 -6.91
CA ILE A 57 -3.70 5.93 -6.58
C ILE A 57 -3.35 6.91 -7.71
N ASP A 58 -3.41 6.46 -8.95
CA ASP A 58 -3.03 7.25 -10.12
C ASP A 58 -4.08 8.32 -10.49
N SER A 59 -5.30 8.19 -10.02
CA SER A 59 -6.44 9.02 -10.46
C SER A 59 -6.83 10.09 -9.45
N VAL A 60 -6.62 9.86 -8.16
CA VAL A 60 -7.01 10.82 -7.11
C VAL A 60 -5.89 11.79 -6.82
N SER A 61 -6.24 13.02 -6.45
CA SER A 61 -5.28 14.07 -6.08
C SER A 61 -5.06 14.18 -4.57
N VAL A 62 -5.89 13.52 -3.78
CA VAL A 62 -5.79 13.48 -2.32
C VAL A 62 -4.95 12.28 -1.87
N PRO A 63 -4.39 12.31 -0.65
CA PRO A 63 -3.65 11.17 -0.11
C PRO A 63 -4.45 9.87 -0.09
N VAL A 64 -3.80 8.78 -0.48
CA VAL A 64 -4.37 7.42 -0.45
C VAL A 64 -3.72 6.62 0.67
N ILE A 65 -4.55 6.12 1.57
CA ILE A 65 -4.14 5.31 2.72
C ILE A 65 -4.70 3.91 2.50
N ILE A 66 -3.84 2.93 2.33
CA ILE A 66 -4.30 1.53 2.20
C ILE A 66 -4.71 1.01 3.55
N ASP A 67 -5.99 0.66 3.68
CA ASP A 67 -6.57 0.11 4.91
C ASP A 67 -6.89 -1.37 4.72
N ALA A 68 -6.82 -2.13 5.79
CA ALA A 68 -7.19 -3.54 5.89
C ALA A 68 -6.51 -4.50 4.90
N GLY A 69 -6.52 -5.76 5.23
CA GLY A 69 -6.00 -6.83 4.40
C GLY A 69 -4.49 -7.03 4.46
N ILE A 70 -3.72 -6.08 4.95
CA ILE A 70 -2.29 -6.22 5.13
C ILE A 70 -2.02 -7.31 6.16
N GLY A 71 -1.29 -8.34 5.77
CA GLY A 71 -1.00 -9.50 6.62
C GLY A 71 0.44 -9.57 7.11
N THR A 72 1.37 -8.98 6.38
CA THR A 72 2.79 -9.01 6.74
C THR A 72 3.54 -7.81 6.13
N ALA A 73 4.81 -7.67 6.48
CA ALA A 73 5.67 -6.57 6.06
C ALA A 73 5.78 -6.42 4.54
N SER A 74 5.84 -7.51 3.79
CA SER A 74 5.90 -7.45 2.33
C SER A 74 4.66 -6.81 1.72
N ASP A 75 3.47 -7.04 2.28
CA ASP A 75 2.24 -6.40 1.80
C ASP A 75 2.29 -4.88 2.00
N ALA A 76 2.80 -4.43 3.13
CA ALA A 76 2.99 -3.01 3.41
C ALA A 76 4.02 -2.36 2.47
N SER A 77 5.13 -3.04 2.19
CA SER A 77 6.12 -2.59 1.19
C SER A 77 5.49 -2.44 -0.19
N ILE A 78 4.75 -3.43 -0.64
CA ILE A 78 4.08 -3.41 -1.95
C ILE A 78 3.11 -2.22 -2.04
N ALA A 79 2.29 -2.00 -1.01
CA ALA A 79 1.38 -0.86 -0.96
C ALA A 79 2.11 0.48 -1.14
N MET A 80 3.22 0.65 -0.44
CA MET A 80 4.02 1.87 -0.54
C MET A 80 4.77 1.99 -1.87
N GLU A 81 5.25 0.88 -2.44
CA GLU A 81 5.87 0.85 -3.77
C GLU A 81 4.88 1.23 -4.88
N MET A 82 3.61 0.89 -4.72
CA MET A 82 2.53 1.29 -5.64
C MET A 82 2.28 2.80 -5.63
N GLY A 83 2.75 3.51 -4.61
CA GLY A 83 2.59 4.95 -4.48
C GLY A 83 1.53 5.39 -3.46
N ALA A 84 1.07 4.49 -2.60
CA ALA A 84 0.24 4.87 -1.47
C ALA A 84 1.00 5.84 -0.55
N ASP A 85 0.27 6.74 0.06
CA ASP A 85 0.83 7.74 0.99
C ASP A 85 1.04 7.16 2.39
N ALA A 86 0.21 6.19 2.76
CA ALA A 86 0.31 5.51 4.05
C ALA A 86 -0.39 4.14 4.00
N VAL A 87 -0.18 3.35 5.04
CA VAL A 87 -0.92 2.13 5.34
C VAL A 87 -1.49 2.20 6.75
N LEU A 88 -2.68 1.67 6.95
CA LEU A 88 -3.30 1.52 8.25
C LEU A 88 -3.27 0.05 8.65
N LEU A 89 -2.69 -0.24 9.80
CA LEU A 89 -2.39 -1.59 10.28
C LEU A 89 -2.96 -1.79 11.68
N ASN A 90 -3.60 -2.93 11.89
CA ASN A 90 -4.00 -3.35 13.23
C ASN A 90 -3.85 -4.87 13.40
N THR A 91 -4.68 -5.64 12.73
CA THR A 91 -4.77 -7.11 12.89
C THR A 91 -3.45 -7.81 12.61
N ALA A 92 -2.71 -7.38 11.60
CA ALA A 92 -1.41 -7.97 11.24
C ALA A 92 -0.39 -7.89 12.37
N ILE A 93 -0.45 -6.84 13.17
CA ILE A 93 0.42 -6.66 14.35
C ILE A 93 -0.18 -7.41 15.54
N ALA A 94 -1.45 -7.17 15.83
CA ALA A 94 -2.11 -7.71 17.04
C ALA A 94 -2.17 -9.25 17.05
N LYS A 95 -2.34 -9.89 15.90
CA LYS A 95 -2.44 -11.35 15.77
C LYS A 95 -1.12 -12.05 15.40
N SER A 96 -0.04 -11.31 15.25
CA SER A 96 1.27 -11.91 15.01
C SER A 96 1.79 -12.64 16.27
N GLU A 97 2.67 -13.60 16.09
CA GLU A 97 3.31 -14.31 17.20
C GLU A 97 4.15 -13.38 18.09
N ASN A 98 4.75 -12.36 17.49
CA ASN A 98 5.50 -11.33 18.20
C ASN A 98 5.09 -9.94 17.71
N PRO A 99 4.09 -9.30 18.35
CA PRO A 99 3.58 -7.99 17.92
C PRO A 99 4.63 -6.88 17.88
N THR A 100 5.55 -6.87 18.82
CA THR A 100 6.62 -5.85 18.87
C THR A 100 7.56 -5.95 17.68
N GLN A 101 7.99 -7.16 17.34
CA GLN A 101 8.82 -7.38 16.15
C GLN A 101 8.04 -7.09 14.86
N MET A 102 6.77 -7.48 14.79
CA MET A 102 5.95 -7.20 13.62
C MET A 102 5.73 -5.70 13.42
N ALA A 103 5.52 -4.94 14.50
CA ALA A 103 5.42 -3.48 14.42
C ALA A 103 6.70 -2.85 13.87
N LEU A 104 7.87 -3.32 14.30
CA LEU A 104 9.16 -2.87 13.75
C LEU A 104 9.30 -3.26 12.28
N ALA A 105 8.95 -4.49 11.92
CA ALA A 105 8.99 -4.97 10.55
C ALA A 105 8.10 -4.12 9.64
N MET A 106 6.90 -3.79 10.08
CA MET A 106 5.98 -2.92 9.34
C MET A 106 6.52 -1.51 9.15
N LYS A 107 7.13 -0.93 10.18
CA LYS A 107 7.79 0.38 10.08
C LYS A 107 8.88 0.35 8.99
N LEU A 108 9.76 -0.62 9.04
CA LEU A 108 10.85 -0.77 8.07
C LEU A 108 10.32 -1.03 6.65
N ALA A 109 9.25 -1.82 6.54
CA ALA A 109 8.59 -2.11 5.26
C ALA A 109 8.00 -0.85 4.62
N VAL A 110 7.33 -0.02 5.38
CA VAL A 110 6.76 1.26 4.91
C VAL A 110 7.88 2.20 4.45
N GLU A 111 8.92 2.36 5.22
CA GLU A 111 10.09 3.19 4.87
C GLU A 111 10.77 2.68 3.59
N SER A 112 11.01 1.37 3.52
CA SER A 112 11.62 0.72 2.35
C SER A 112 10.77 0.90 1.09
N GLY A 113 9.47 0.61 1.17
CA GLY A 113 8.55 0.76 0.04
C GLY A 113 8.46 2.22 -0.44
N ARG A 114 8.48 3.18 0.47
CA ARG A 114 8.50 4.60 0.12
C ARG A 114 9.78 5.00 -0.61
N LEU A 115 10.91 4.55 -0.15
CA LEU A 115 12.20 4.81 -0.81
C LEU A 115 12.26 4.17 -2.19
N ALA A 116 11.79 2.93 -2.31
CA ALA A 116 11.72 2.21 -3.59
C ALA A 116 10.83 2.94 -4.59
N HIS A 117 9.65 3.40 -4.16
CA HIS A 117 8.75 4.18 -5.00
C HIS A 117 9.41 5.46 -5.52
N LYS A 118 10.06 6.21 -4.65
CA LYS A 118 10.77 7.45 -5.02
C LYS A 118 11.96 7.22 -5.95
N SER A 119 12.64 6.09 -5.81
CA SER A 119 13.79 5.74 -6.64
C SER A 119 13.38 5.28 -8.04
N GLY A 120 12.16 4.79 -8.18
CA GLY A 120 11.65 4.21 -9.42
C GLY A 120 12.16 2.79 -9.66
N ARG A 121 11.28 1.95 -10.18
CA ARG A 121 11.62 0.58 -10.55
C ARG A 121 12.31 0.54 -11.90
N ILE A 122 13.33 -0.31 -12.06
CA ILE A 122 13.88 -0.61 -13.38
C ILE A 122 12.81 -1.21 -14.30
N PRO A 123 12.80 -0.89 -15.59
CA PRO A 123 11.88 -1.51 -16.55
C PRO A 123 12.03 -3.03 -16.56
N LYS A 124 10.91 -3.73 -16.67
CA LYS A 124 10.94 -5.18 -16.93
C LYS A 124 11.49 -5.41 -18.33
N SER A 125 12.52 -6.22 -18.46
CA SER A 125 13.15 -6.57 -19.73
C SER A 125 13.28 -8.08 -19.90
N GLN A 126 13.58 -8.52 -21.12
CA GLN A 126 13.95 -9.90 -21.35
C GLN A 126 15.23 -10.24 -20.56
N PRO A 127 15.38 -11.50 -20.11
CA PRO A 127 16.58 -11.91 -19.41
C PRO A 127 17.83 -11.60 -20.23
N SER A 128 18.83 -10.99 -19.61
CA SER A 128 20.15 -10.89 -20.21
C SER A 128 20.76 -12.28 -20.28
N PRO A 129 21.59 -12.59 -21.30
CA PRO A 129 22.37 -13.81 -21.27
C PRO A 129 23.20 -13.84 -19.98
N SER A 130 23.30 -15.01 -19.36
CA SER A 130 24.14 -15.20 -18.19
C SER A 130 25.55 -14.71 -18.48
N SER A 131 26.18 -14.08 -17.50
CA SER A 131 27.59 -13.72 -17.62
C SER A 131 28.38 -14.97 -17.96
N PRO A 132 29.33 -14.91 -18.92
CA PRO A 132 30.14 -16.05 -19.27
C PRO A 132 30.89 -16.53 -18.02
N GLU A 133 30.97 -17.85 -17.84
CA GLU A 133 31.70 -18.46 -16.72
C GLU A 133 33.22 -18.12 -16.72
N LYS A 134 33.69 -17.58 -17.83
CA LYS A 134 35.08 -17.14 -17.98
C LYS A 134 35.14 -15.62 -18.00
N GLY A 135 35.95 -15.04 -17.16
CA GLY A 135 36.33 -13.64 -17.25
C GLY A 135 36.13 -12.79 -15.99
N ILE A 136 35.67 -13.36 -14.88
CA ILE A 136 35.58 -12.63 -13.62
C ILE A 136 36.76 -12.96 -12.69
N ILE A 137 37.52 -14.02 -12.98
CA ILE A 137 38.70 -14.40 -12.20
C ILE A 137 39.84 -14.71 -13.19
N GLU A 138 40.40 -13.71 -13.81
CA GLU A 138 41.81 -13.72 -14.17
C GLU A 138 42.51 -12.64 -13.33
N SER A 139 43.14 -13.17 -12.32
CA SER A 139 44.13 -12.45 -11.51
C SER A 139 45.28 -11.96 -12.37
#